data_97b28ce7f648d2e9704d77122152b36b
#
_entry.id   97b28ce7f648d2e9704d77122152b36b
#
_cell.length_a   1.000
_cell.length_b   1.000
_cell.length_c   1.000
_cell.angle_alpha   90.00
_cell.angle_beta   90.00
_cell.angle_gamma   90.00
#
_symmetry.space_group_name_H-M   'P 1'
#
loop_
_entity.id
_entity.type
_entity.pdbx_description
1 polymer ?
#
loop_
_entity_poly.entity_id
_entity_poly.type
_entity_poly.pdbx_seq_one_letter_code
_entity_poly.pdbx_strand_id
1 'polypeptide(L)'
;MRTPGRVLVLSLAVSLVALSALVGPALSATAGTEAPLLSEIREHRSGTWKWQRLMRAPLTPSRQLAERTASDSFRRWVLRYWTEEERAAHWRATHPRRMAAWLCIHRHEGPWAAHTGNGYYGGLQMDLQFQRTYGADLMRRKGTANHWTPLEQIWVAERAYRSGRGFYPWPNTARYCGLI
;
A
#
# COMPACT_ATOMS: atom_id res chain seq x y z
N MET A 1 -59.93 -59.45 49.60
CA MET A 1 -59.63 -58.76 50.85
C MET A 1 -58.15 -58.58 50.95
N ARG A 2 -57.61 -57.45 50.59
CA ARG A 2 -56.18 -57.02 50.86
C ARG A 2 -56.16 -55.50 50.86
N THR A 3 -55.81 -54.94 52.01
CA THR A 3 -55.67 -53.50 52.28
C THR A 3 -54.45 -52.94 51.60
N PRO A 4 -54.46 -51.71 51.07
CA PRO A 4 -53.31 -51.08 50.52
C PRO A 4 -52.52 -50.38 51.62
N GLY A 5 -51.17 -50.61 51.65
CA GLY A 5 -50.22 -49.97 52.56
C GLY A 5 -49.96 -48.51 52.14
N ARG A 6 -49.94 -47.64 53.14
CA ARG A 6 -49.56 -46.25 53.02
C ARG A 6 -48.05 -46.18 52.84
N VAL A 7 -47.63 -45.59 51.73
CA VAL A 7 -46.22 -45.20 51.52
C VAL A 7 -46.02 -43.81 52.07
N LEU A 8 -45.14 -43.72 53.06
CA LEU A 8 -44.70 -42.45 53.64
C LEU A 8 -43.65 -41.81 52.73
N VAL A 9 -43.98 -40.69 52.15
CA VAL A 9 -43.05 -39.92 51.31
C VAL A 9 -42.29 -38.98 52.25
N LEU A 10 -40.99 -39.27 52.48
CA LEU A 10 -40.09 -38.41 53.19
C LEU A 10 -39.62 -37.31 52.22
N SER A 11 -40.03 -36.08 52.44
CA SER A 11 -39.56 -34.92 51.68
C SER A 11 -38.21 -34.49 52.20
N LEU A 12 -37.14 -34.80 51.47
CA LEU A 12 -35.82 -34.21 51.71
C LEU A 12 -35.81 -32.76 51.13
N ALA A 13 -35.79 -31.80 52.01
CA ALA A 13 -35.50 -30.41 51.65
C ALA A 13 -34.00 -30.27 51.32
N VAL A 14 -33.67 -30.20 50.04
CA VAL A 14 -32.33 -29.86 49.59
C VAL A 14 -32.18 -28.34 49.65
N SER A 15 -31.45 -27.84 50.64
CA SER A 15 -31.04 -26.44 50.72
C SER A 15 -30.02 -26.14 49.61
N LEU A 16 -30.44 -25.47 48.55
CA LEU A 16 -29.52 -24.91 47.57
C LEU A 16 -28.78 -23.70 48.20
N VAL A 17 -27.52 -23.92 48.57
CA VAL A 17 -26.59 -22.81 48.83
C VAL A 17 -26.25 -22.18 47.53
N ALA A 18 -26.81 -21.00 47.26
CA ALA A 18 -26.47 -20.20 46.08
C ALA A 18 -25.02 -19.66 46.30
N LEU A 19 -24.07 -20.33 45.63
CA LEU A 19 -22.71 -19.82 45.52
C LEU A 19 -22.74 -18.66 44.53
N SER A 20 -22.84 -17.43 45.07
CA SER A 20 -22.71 -16.21 44.26
C SER A 20 -21.27 -16.11 43.77
N ALA A 21 -20.99 -16.62 42.60
CA ALA A 21 -19.75 -16.35 41.88
C ALA A 21 -19.68 -14.84 41.62
N LEU A 22 -18.76 -14.16 42.32
CA LEU A 22 -18.32 -12.83 41.99
C LEU A 22 -17.69 -12.90 40.57
N VAL A 23 -18.52 -12.71 39.55
CA VAL A 23 -18.04 -12.40 38.22
C VAL A 23 -17.42 -10.99 38.33
N GLY A 24 -16.12 -10.95 38.62
CA GLY A 24 -15.36 -9.73 38.44
C GLY A 24 -15.56 -9.22 37.03
N PRO A 25 -15.56 -7.87 36.81
CA PRO A 25 -15.66 -7.36 35.47
C PRO A 25 -14.54 -7.99 34.62
N ALA A 26 -14.92 -8.84 33.70
CA ALA A 26 -14.01 -9.24 32.64
C ALA A 26 -13.48 -7.93 32.07
N LEU A 27 -12.19 -7.66 32.28
CA LEU A 27 -11.47 -6.65 31.51
C LEU A 27 -11.71 -7.04 30.06
N SER A 28 -12.76 -6.47 29.48
CA SER A 28 -12.91 -6.43 28.02
C SER A 28 -11.61 -5.85 27.55
N ALA A 29 -10.72 -6.71 27.05
CA ALA A 29 -9.61 -6.29 26.23
C ALA A 29 -10.28 -5.55 25.07
N THR A 30 -10.47 -4.24 25.24
CA THR A 30 -10.79 -3.33 24.16
C THR A 30 -9.76 -3.64 23.09
N ALA A 31 -10.23 -4.18 21.99
CA ALA A 31 -9.45 -4.27 20.77
C ALA A 31 -8.86 -2.87 20.59
N GLY A 32 -7.56 -2.74 20.93
CA GLY A 32 -6.96 -1.47 21.29
C GLY A 32 -7.14 -0.50 20.14
N THR A 33 -7.77 0.60 20.43
CA THR A 33 -7.62 1.80 19.61
C THR A 33 -6.11 1.98 19.51
N GLU A 34 -5.54 1.64 18.37
CA GLU A 34 -4.10 1.71 18.15
C GLU A 34 -3.65 3.12 18.52
N ALA A 35 -2.65 3.25 19.38
CA ALA A 35 -2.23 4.56 19.86
C ALA A 35 -2.05 5.50 18.65
N PRO A 36 -2.57 6.72 18.66
CA PRO A 36 -2.55 7.63 17.50
C PRO A 36 -1.19 7.71 16.82
N LEU A 37 -0.10 7.75 17.59
CA LEU A 37 1.27 7.75 17.07
C LEU A 37 1.61 6.53 16.19
N LEU A 38 1.11 5.34 16.54
CA LEU A 38 1.35 4.13 15.74
C LEU A 38 0.60 4.17 14.41
N SER A 39 -0.60 4.76 14.40
CA SER A 39 -1.37 4.96 13.16
C SER A 39 -0.64 5.90 12.20
N GLU A 40 -0.19 7.05 12.70
CA GLU A 40 0.56 8.04 11.92
C GLU A 40 1.88 7.46 11.39
N ILE A 41 2.64 6.74 12.21
CA ILE A 41 3.87 6.04 11.79
C ILE A 41 3.56 5.07 10.64
N ARG A 42 2.47 4.32 10.74
CA ARG A 42 2.06 3.37 9.70
C ARG A 42 1.70 4.08 8.40
N GLU A 43 1.00 5.20 8.48
CA GLU A 43 0.61 6.00 7.33
C GLU A 43 1.83 6.52 6.58
N HIS A 44 2.73 7.23 7.26
CA HIS A 44 3.94 7.77 6.65
C HIS A 44 4.86 6.69 6.10
N ARG A 45 4.99 5.55 6.80
CA ARG A 45 5.73 4.38 6.30
C ARG A 45 5.10 3.82 5.02
N SER A 46 3.79 3.68 5.00
CA SER A 46 3.04 3.20 3.83
C SER A 46 3.20 4.15 2.64
N GLY A 47 3.13 5.45 2.88
CA GLY A 47 3.41 6.50 1.90
C GLY A 47 4.83 6.41 1.34
N THR A 48 5.84 6.29 2.22
CA THR A 48 7.24 6.06 1.83
C THR A 48 7.36 4.88 0.87
N TRP A 49 6.84 3.72 1.26
CA TRP A 49 6.91 2.50 0.46
C TRP A 49 6.12 2.59 -0.86
N LYS A 50 5.00 3.32 -0.88
CA LYS A 50 4.26 3.60 -2.12
C LYS A 50 5.15 4.29 -3.15
N TRP A 51 5.84 5.34 -2.75
CA TRP A 51 6.73 6.09 -3.64
C TRP A 51 7.96 5.27 -4.05
N GLN A 52 8.56 4.53 -3.12
CA GLN A 52 9.67 3.64 -3.41
C GLN A 52 9.30 2.53 -4.40
N ARG A 53 8.12 1.91 -4.25
CA ARG A 53 7.62 0.91 -5.22
C ARG A 53 7.41 1.50 -6.61
N LEU A 54 6.86 2.72 -6.68
CA LEU A 54 6.70 3.41 -7.96
C LEU A 54 8.04 3.55 -8.68
N MET A 55 9.08 3.95 -7.97
CA MET A 55 10.44 4.09 -8.49
C MET A 55 11.18 2.76 -8.70
N ARG A 56 10.66 1.64 -8.20
CA ARG A 56 11.38 0.37 -7.98
C ARG A 56 12.68 0.57 -7.19
N ALA A 57 12.65 1.44 -6.21
CA ALA A 57 13.73 1.63 -5.24
C ALA A 57 13.63 0.61 -4.10
N PRO A 58 14.75 0.28 -3.43
CA PRO A 58 14.72 -0.51 -2.20
C PRO A 58 13.78 0.10 -1.17
N LEU A 59 13.02 -0.74 -0.47
CA LEU A 59 12.14 -0.28 0.59
C LEU A 59 12.94 0.05 1.85
N THR A 60 12.66 1.20 2.45
CA THR A 60 13.21 1.55 3.77
C THR A 60 12.82 0.47 4.79
N PRO A 61 13.78 -0.13 5.51
CA PRO A 61 13.50 -1.15 6.51
C PRO A 61 12.64 -0.63 7.65
N SER A 62 11.80 -1.48 8.22
CA SER A 62 10.96 -1.16 9.38
C SER A 62 11.09 -2.21 10.47
N ARG A 63 11.16 -1.77 11.73
CA ARG A 63 11.20 -2.60 12.93
C ARG A 63 9.87 -2.48 13.70
N GLN A 64 8.77 -2.88 13.08
CA GLN A 64 7.40 -2.71 13.61
C GLN A 64 7.21 -3.25 15.04
N LEU A 65 7.86 -4.37 15.40
CA LEU A 65 7.75 -4.92 16.73
C LEU A 65 8.36 -3.96 17.78
N ALA A 66 9.54 -3.42 17.51
CA ALA A 66 10.17 -2.42 18.39
C ALA A 66 9.32 -1.15 18.53
N GLU A 67 8.63 -0.73 17.47
CA GLU A 67 7.73 0.42 17.50
C GLU A 67 6.54 0.20 18.45
N ARG A 68 5.98 -1.01 18.48
CA ARG A 68 4.83 -1.36 19.34
C ARG A 68 5.16 -1.41 20.82
N THR A 69 6.36 -1.84 21.19
CA THR A 69 6.80 -2.03 22.56
C THR A 69 7.55 -0.82 23.15
N ALA A 70 7.82 0.19 22.33
CA ALA A 70 8.61 1.34 22.70
C ALA A 70 7.83 2.39 23.52
N SER A 71 8.58 3.29 24.17
CA SER A 71 8.04 4.49 24.81
C SER A 71 7.46 5.49 23.81
N ASP A 72 6.58 6.38 24.24
CA ASP A 72 6.02 7.44 23.39
C ASP A 72 7.08 8.43 22.87
N SER A 73 8.15 8.66 23.63
CA SER A 73 9.27 9.49 23.17
C SER A 73 9.97 8.85 21.98
N PHE A 74 10.20 7.54 22.00
CA PHE A 74 10.75 6.80 20.87
C PHE A 74 9.79 6.78 19.69
N ARG A 75 8.49 6.55 19.92
CA ARG A 75 7.47 6.60 18.86
C ARG A 75 7.42 7.96 18.17
N ARG A 76 7.52 9.07 18.92
CA ARG A 76 7.61 10.42 18.32
C ARG A 76 8.87 10.60 17.46
N TRP A 77 9.99 10.02 17.86
CA TRP A 77 11.20 10.01 17.06
C TRP A 77 11.00 9.19 15.77
N VAL A 78 10.41 7.99 15.86
CA VAL A 78 10.08 7.15 14.70
C VAL A 78 9.10 7.84 13.76
N LEU A 79 8.11 8.55 14.29
CA LEU A 79 7.18 9.34 13.47
C LEU A 79 7.91 10.40 12.66
N ARG A 80 8.78 11.19 13.29
CA ARG A 80 9.60 12.19 12.56
C ARG A 80 10.45 11.53 11.47
N TYR A 81 11.08 10.42 11.78
CA TYR A 81 11.88 9.66 10.81
C TYR A 81 11.05 9.26 9.56
N TRP A 82 9.86 8.66 9.75
CA TRP A 82 9.02 8.25 8.63
C TRP A 82 8.41 9.43 7.88
N THR A 83 8.11 10.52 8.55
CA THR A 83 7.66 11.78 7.92
C THR A 83 8.73 12.33 6.97
N GLU A 84 9.99 12.34 7.39
CA GLU A 84 11.11 12.78 6.54
C GLU A 84 11.37 11.81 5.38
N GLU A 85 11.33 10.50 5.65
CA GLU A 85 11.49 9.47 4.62
C GLU A 85 10.39 9.56 3.56
N GLU A 86 9.13 9.79 3.95
CA GLU A 86 8.04 9.97 3.00
C GLU A 86 8.23 11.23 2.17
N ARG A 87 8.57 12.35 2.79
CA ARG A 87 8.84 13.60 2.08
C ARG A 87 9.95 13.42 1.05
N ALA A 88 11.05 12.79 1.45
CA ALA A 88 12.17 12.52 0.56
C ALA A 88 11.81 11.54 -0.57
N ALA A 89 11.06 10.48 -0.27
CA ALA A 89 10.62 9.51 -1.27
C ALA A 89 9.63 10.14 -2.26
N HIS A 90 8.68 10.93 -1.77
CA HIS A 90 7.75 11.70 -2.59
C HIS A 90 8.48 12.65 -3.53
N TRP A 91 9.40 13.44 -3.00
CA TRP A 91 10.19 14.37 -3.82
C TRP A 91 10.94 13.63 -4.94
N ARG A 92 11.68 12.57 -4.61
CA ARG A 92 12.39 11.76 -5.61
C ARG A 92 11.44 11.15 -6.66
N ALA A 93 10.27 10.71 -6.25
CA ALA A 93 9.29 10.13 -7.15
C ALA A 93 8.68 11.16 -8.10
N THR A 94 8.42 12.38 -7.61
CA THR A 94 7.84 13.46 -8.41
C THR A 94 8.86 14.23 -9.26
N HIS A 95 10.17 13.99 -9.04
CA HIS A 95 11.27 14.61 -9.78
C HIS A 95 12.20 13.55 -10.41
N PRO A 96 11.69 12.71 -11.36
CA PRO A 96 12.56 11.82 -12.13
C PRO A 96 13.68 12.61 -12.83
N ARG A 97 14.86 12.04 -12.88
CA ARG A 97 16.04 12.74 -13.47
C ARG A 97 15.82 13.24 -14.89
N ARG A 98 14.97 12.56 -15.67
CA ARG A 98 14.69 12.86 -17.08
C ARG A 98 13.30 13.43 -17.29
N MET A 99 12.71 14.07 -16.28
CA MET A 99 11.35 14.62 -16.38
C MET A 99 11.16 15.49 -17.62
N ALA A 100 12.08 16.43 -17.89
CA ALA A 100 11.99 17.32 -19.04
C ALA A 100 12.00 16.55 -20.38
N ALA A 101 12.83 15.51 -20.50
CA ALA A 101 12.89 14.65 -21.67
C ALA A 101 11.56 13.90 -21.88
N TRP A 102 11.03 13.30 -20.82
CA TRP A 102 9.74 12.58 -20.90
C TRP A 102 8.57 13.50 -21.24
N LEU A 103 8.56 14.71 -20.69
CA LEU A 103 7.55 15.71 -21.04
C LEU A 103 7.69 16.21 -22.49
N CYS A 104 8.91 16.28 -23.04
CA CYS A 104 9.11 16.56 -24.44
C CYS A 104 8.53 15.43 -25.31
N ILE A 105 8.88 14.17 -25.05
CA ILE A 105 8.34 13.01 -25.76
C ILE A 105 6.82 13.01 -25.68
N HIS A 106 6.25 13.12 -24.48
CA HIS A 106 4.79 13.14 -24.29
C HIS A 106 4.08 14.18 -25.17
N ARG A 107 4.61 15.40 -25.28
CA ARG A 107 3.98 16.46 -26.10
C ARG A 107 3.85 16.09 -27.57
N HIS A 108 4.69 15.18 -28.06
CA HIS A 108 4.70 14.75 -29.46
C HIS A 108 4.06 13.37 -29.68
N GLU A 109 3.85 12.58 -28.62
CA GLU A 109 3.22 11.25 -28.71
C GLU A 109 1.70 11.31 -28.50
N GLY A 110 1.20 12.10 -27.55
CA GLY A 110 -0.24 12.30 -27.35
C GLY A 110 -0.69 12.50 -25.90
N PRO A 111 -2.00 12.64 -25.68
CA PRO A 111 -2.55 12.84 -24.34
C PRO A 111 -2.25 11.66 -23.41
N TRP A 112 -2.13 11.94 -22.10
CA TRP A 112 -1.84 10.89 -21.10
C TRP A 112 -2.84 9.72 -21.08
N ALA A 113 -4.10 9.98 -21.45
CA ALA A 113 -5.15 8.96 -21.53
C ALA A 113 -5.37 8.42 -22.95
N ALA A 114 -4.42 8.59 -23.89
CA ALA A 114 -4.59 8.17 -25.27
C ALA A 114 -4.85 6.67 -25.39
N HIS A 115 -5.92 6.33 -26.14
CA HIS A 115 -6.30 4.98 -26.53
C HIS A 115 -7.02 5.06 -27.88
N THR A 116 -6.25 5.14 -28.96
CA THR A 116 -6.78 5.38 -30.31
C THR A 116 -7.05 4.11 -31.11
N GLY A 117 -6.85 2.93 -30.51
CA GLY A 117 -7.04 1.64 -31.18
C GLY A 117 -5.85 1.19 -32.03
N ASN A 118 -4.77 1.96 -32.11
CA ASN A 118 -3.56 1.67 -32.90
C ASN A 118 -2.58 0.70 -32.21
N GLY A 119 -2.94 0.15 -31.04
CA GLY A 119 -2.08 -0.75 -30.25
C GLY A 119 -1.10 -0.06 -29.29
N TYR A 120 -1.11 1.28 -29.25
CA TYR A 120 -0.30 2.10 -28.36
C TYR A 120 -1.17 2.85 -27.35
N TYR A 121 -0.67 3.03 -26.13
CA TYR A 121 -1.47 3.51 -25.00
C TYR A 121 -0.74 4.58 -24.20
N GLY A 122 -1.52 5.54 -23.72
CA GLY A 122 -1.07 6.61 -22.84
C GLY A 122 -0.25 7.69 -23.53
N GLY A 123 0.18 8.67 -22.76
CA GLY A 123 0.90 9.84 -23.27
C GLY A 123 2.31 9.58 -23.77
N LEU A 124 2.84 8.39 -23.53
CA LEU A 124 4.13 7.95 -24.06
C LEU A 124 3.97 6.84 -25.12
N GLN A 125 2.75 6.59 -25.59
CA GLN A 125 2.41 5.64 -26.67
C GLN A 125 3.14 4.29 -26.51
N MET A 126 2.95 3.65 -25.34
CA MET A 126 3.57 2.37 -25.01
C MET A 126 2.73 1.20 -25.55
N ASP A 127 3.32 0.29 -26.33
CA ASP A 127 2.67 -0.94 -26.76
C ASP A 127 2.48 -1.94 -25.59
N LEU A 128 1.70 -3.00 -25.81
CA LEU A 128 1.40 -3.99 -24.77
C LEU A 128 2.64 -4.78 -24.32
N GLN A 129 3.60 -5.04 -25.21
CA GLN A 129 4.82 -5.75 -24.85
C GLN A 129 5.70 -4.89 -23.96
N PHE A 130 5.85 -3.62 -24.29
CA PHE A 130 6.57 -2.64 -23.46
C PHE A 130 5.95 -2.55 -22.06
N GLN A 131 4.61 -2.45 -21.98
CA GLN A 131 3.87 -2.38 -20.73
C GLN A 131 4.04 -3.65 -19.88
N ARG A 132 3.99 -4.85 -20.49
CA ARG A 132 4.25 -6.13 -19.81
C ARG A 132 5.67 -6.21 -19.27
N THR A 133 6.65 -5.71 -20.01
CA THR A 133 8.06 -5.79 -19.64
C THR A 133 8.40 -4.82 -18.49
N TYR A 134 7.97 -3.58 -18.59
CA TYR A 134 8.43 -2.52 -17.69
C TYR A 134 7.38 -2.08 -16.68
N GLY A 135 6.10 -2.33 -16.95
CA GLY A 135 4.95 -1.89 -16.17
C GLY A 135 4.00 -3.00 -15.72
N ALA A 136 4.44 -4.27 -15.69
CA ALA A 136 3.59 -5.43 -15.40
C ALA A 136 2.75 -5.30 -14.11
N ASP A 137 3.30 -4.69 -13.08
CA ASP A 137 2.61 -4.43 -11.80
C ASP A 137 1.45 -3.43 -11.96
N LEU A 138 1.63 -2.38 -12.76
CA LEU A 138 0.58 -1.42 -13.09
C LEU A 138 -0.46 -2.05 -14.01
N MET A 139 -0.01 -2.80 -15.01
CA MET A 139 -0.89 -3.47 -15.94
C MET A 139 -1.86 -4.44 -15.25
N ARG A 140 -1.38 -5.23 -14.26
CA ARG A 140 -2.25 -6.10 -13.47
C ARG A 140 -3.27 -5.35 -12.61
N ARG A 141 -2.94 -4.17 -12.10
CA ARG A 141 -3.80 -3.39 -11.19
C ARG A 141 -4.73 -2.42 -11.88
N LYS A 142 -4.34 -1.89 -13.02
CA LYS A 142 -5.00 -0.76 -13.69
C LYS A 142 -5.31 -0.98 -15.17
N GLY A 143 -4.89 -2.11 -15.73
CA GLY A 143 -4.97 -2.33 -17.18
C GLY A 143 -3.88 -1.56 -17.93
N THR A 144 -4.20 -1.12 -19.14
CA THR A 144 -3.27 -0.46 -20.08
C THR A 144 -2.89 0.97 -19.66
N ALA A 145 -1.81 1.49 -20.26
CA ALA A 145 -1.13 2.71 -19.82
C ALA A 145 -2.01 3.98 -19.88
N ASN A 146 -3.06 3.99 -20.68
CA ASN A 146 -4.03 5.09 -20.70
C ASN A 146 -4.80 5.27 -19.35
N HIS A 147 -4.76 4.26 -18.47
CA HIS A 147 -5.33 4.32 -17.13
C HIS A 147 -4.28 4.64 -16.04
N TRP A 148 -3.02 4.81 -16.43
CA TRP A 148 -1.95 5.14 -15.48
C TRP A 148 -1.79 6.65 -15.38
N THR A 149 -1.43 7.12 -14.20
CA THR A 149 -1.10 8.54 -14.02
C THR A 149 0.12 8.92 -14.88
N PRO A 150 0.29 10.21 -15.23
CA PRO A 150 1.49 10.68 -15.93
C PRO A 150 2.79 10.20 -15.29
N LEU A 151 2.87 10.28 -13.96
CA LEU A 151 4.04 9.89 -13.21
C LEU A 151 4.31 8.37 -13.27
N GLU A 152 3.26 7.54 -13.25
CA GLU A 152 3.39 6.09 -13.43
C GLU A 152 3.92 5.74 -14.83
N GLN A 153 3.43 6.41 -15.87
CA GLN A 153 3.93 6.24 -17.24
C GLN A 153 5.39 6.64 -17.36
N ILE A 154 5.77 7.78 -16.81
CA ILE A 154 7.15 8.26 -16.79
C ILE A 154 8.07 7.25 -16.06
N TRP A 155 7.66 6.72 -14.91
CA TRP A 155 8.48 5.74 -14.18
C TRP A 155 8.60 4.40 -14.91
N VAL A 156 7.61 4.00 -15.70
CA VAL A 156 7.72 2.83 -16.57
C VAL A 156 8.72 3.09 -17.72
N ALA A 157 8.69 4.27 -18.31
CA ALA A 157 9.66 4.70 -19.32
C ALA A 157 11.09 4.83 -18.72
N GLU A 158 11.24 5.35 -17.50
CA GLU A 158 12.51 5.38 -16.77
C GLU A 158 13.08 3.97 -16.53
N ARG A 159 12.25 2.96 -16.31
CA ARG A 159 12.69 1.56 -16.20
C ARG A 159 13.26 1.03 -17.51
N ALA A 160 12.59 1.30 -18.62
CA ALA A 160 13.08 0.95 -19.96
C ALA A 160 14.40 1.69 -20.28
N TYR A 161 14.49 2.97 -19.96
CA TYR A 161 15.73 3.72 -20.12
C TYR A 161 16.89 3.08 -19.36
N ARG A 162 16.68 2.76 -18.08
CA ARG A 162 17.72 2.15 -17.21
C ARG A 162 18.09 0.73 -17.59
N SER A 163 17.24 0.01 -18.34
CA SER A 163 17.56 -1.33 -18.85
C SER A 163 18.51 -1.32 -20.06
N GLY A 164 19.02 -0.15 -20.43
CA GLY A 164 19.93 0.02 -21.60
C GLY A 164 19.21 0.44 -22.87
N ARG A 165 17.86 0.53 -22.88
CA ARG A 165 17.13 0.94 -24.09
C ARG A 165 17.23 2.44 -24.38
N GLY A 166 17.60 3.27 -23.38
CA GLY A 166 17.64 4.71 -23.58
C GLY A 166 16.31 5.27 -24.06
N PHE A 167 16.35 6.20 -25.02
CA PHE A 167 15.18 6.77 -25.68
C PHE A 167 14.82 6.08 -27.00
N TYR A 168 15.51 5.02 -27.39
CA TYR A 168 15.26 4.32 -28.66
C TYR A 168 13.85 3.74 -28.86
N PRO A 169 13.03 3.46 -27.81
CA PRO A 169 11.62 3.15 -28.02
C PRO A 169 10.81 4.26 -28.68
N TRP A 170 11.31 5.49 -28.67
CA TRP A 170 10.69 6.70 -29.27
C TRP A 170 11.63 7.37 -30.31
N PRO A 171 12.05 6.69 -31.39
CA PRO A 171 13.20 7.14 -32.19
C PRO A 171 12.96 8.49 -32.88
N ASN A 172 11.76 8.72 -33.37
CA ASN A 172 11.42 9.96 -34.06
C ASN A 172 11.28 11.13 -33.11
N THR A 173 10.50 10.91 -32.02
CA THR A 173 10.24 11.92 -31.00
C THR A 173 11.49 12.25 -30.20
N ALA A 174 12.32 11.23 -29.91
CA ALA A 174 13.59 11.44 -29.23
C ALA A 174 14.56 12.30 -30.06
N ARG A 175 14.64 12.08 -31.38
CA ARG A 175 15.42 12.98 -32.29
C ARG A 175 14.85 14.39 -32.27
N TYR A 176 13.54 14.54 -32.38
CA TYR A 176 12.90 15.86 -32.31
C TYR A 176 13.20 16.59 -31.00
N CYS A 177 13.27 15.85 -29.89
CA CYS A 177 13.62 16.40 -28.58
C CYS A 177 15.14 16.56 -28.34
N GLY A 178 16.00 16.20 -29.29
CA GLY A 178 17.46 16.26 -29.14
C GLY A 178 18.03 15.29 -28.10
N LEU A 179 17.41 14.11 -27.95
CA LEU A 179 17.77 13.11 -26.93
C LEU A 179 18.62 11.96 -27.49
N ILE A 180 18.64 11.79 -28.82
CA ILE A 180 19.45 10.83 -29.58
C ILE A 180 19.87 11.44 -30.92
#